data_30be8770e9536927cbcbad1b02cc2b5d
#
_entry.id   30be8770e9536927cbcbad1b02cc2b5d
#
_cell.length_a   1.000
_cell.length_b   1.000
_cell.length_c   1.000
_cell.angle_alpha   90.00
_cell.angle_beta   90.00
_cell.angle_gamma   90.00
#
_symmetry.space_group_name_H-M   'P 1'
#
loop_
_entity.id
_entity.type
_entity.pdbx_description
1 polymer ?
#
loop_
_entity_poly.entity_id
_entity_poly.type
_entity_poly.pdbx_seq_one_letter_code
_entity_poly.pdbx_strand_id
1 'polypeptide(L)'
;PQVVINFLDAFLDLKLLEAQDSEYIELLRSNQSEMNKLRINIISLPNAKKALENERRKLKAMEQSKAAEIVKLHNALLRKTLIDDLNKLVKTYRDILGDTNLFDKVAEMSDDRIVVGKEYFFNVQRIINAFSVLVSSKSKELNDALAEKISELKTQLELWKAKESEIQGQIDDKKQELIQQGIPFDLGKINQISKDIIDYEKKVAKLQDDQKRLVELLKERQELIQERQKNKREITRKHLAFAKKINENLKTSVDD
;
A
#
# COMPACT_ATOMS: atom_id res chain seq x y z
N PRO A 1 -53.91 5.02 -5.00
CA PRO A 1 -52.70 5.31 -4.23
C PRO A 1 -51.64 4.20 -4.30
N GLN A 2 -52.07 2.92 -4.13
CA GLN A 2 -51.13 1.77 -4.09
C GLN A 2 -50.36 1.55 -5.39
N VAL A 3 -50.98 1.79 -6.56
CA VAL A 3 -50.33 1.65 -7.87
C VAL A 3 -49.19 2.68 -8.04
N VAL A 4 -49.38 3.90 -7.56
CA VAL A 4 -48.37 4.96 -7.61
C VAL A 4 -47.21 4.65 -6.69
N ILE A 5 -47.46 4.15 -5.48
CA ILE A 5 -46.46 3.73 -4.51
C ILE A 5 -45.61 2.60 -5.12
N ASN A 6 -46.22 1.57 -5.62
CA ASN A 6 -45.51 0.43 -6.26
C ASN A 6 -44.68 0.87 -7.49
N PHE A 7 -45.13 1.90 -8.21
CA PHE A 7 -44.40 2.50 -9.32
C PHE A 7 -43.17 3.25 -8.85
N LEU A 8 -43.31 4.09 -7.81
CA LEU A 8 -42.23 4.84 -7.24
C LEU A 8 -41.14 3.94 -6.64
N ASP A 9 -41.54 2.88 -5.92
CA ASP A 9 -40.62 1.90 -5.36
C ASP A 9 -39.82 1.19 -6.46
N ALA A 10 -40.49 0.74 -7.54
CA ALA A 10 -39.81 0.12 -8.67
C ALA A 10 -38.85 1.08 -9.41
N PHE A 11 -39.22 2.35 -9.49
CA PHE A 11 -38.35 3.38 -10.08
C PHE A 11 -37.14 3.69 -9.21
N LEU A 12 -37.31 3.80 -7.89
CA LEU A 12 -36.22 4.02 -6.94
C LEU A 12 -35.23 2.84 -6.96
N ASP A 13 -35.73 1.64 -6.96
CA ASP A 13 -34.89 0.43 -7.08
C ASP A 13 -34.06 0.42 -8.38
N LEU A 14 -34.69 0.83 -9.50
CA LEU A 14 -33.98 0.91 -10.77
C LEU A 14 -32.88 1.96 -10.74
N LYS A 15 -33.17 3.15 -10.17
CA LYS A 15 -32.18 4.22 -10.00
C LYS A 15 -31.00 3.79 -9.13
N LEU A 16 -31.27 2.99 -8.09
CA LEU A 16 -30.22 2.43 -7.23
C LEU A 16 -29.29 1.50 -8.02
N LEU A 17 -29.87 0.61 -8.84
CA LEU A 17 -29.09 -0.32 -9.68
C LEU A 17 -28.28 0.43 -10.76
N GLU A 18 -28.82 1.49 -11.35
CA GLU A 18 -28.11 2.35 -12.30
C GLU A 18 -26.94 3.08 -11.64
N ALA A 19 -27.14 3.57 -10.41
CA ALA A 19 -26.06 4.18 -9.61
C ALA A 19 -24.94 3.17 -9.31
N GLN A 20 -25.30 1.95 -8.92
CA GLN A 20 -24.35 0.85 -8.74
C GLN A 20 -23.59 0.51 -10.03
N ASP A 21 -24.25 0.48 -11.22
CA ASP A 21 -23.52 0.26 -12.48
C ASP A 21 -22.49 1.35 -12.74
N SER A 22 -22.82 2.60 -12.40
CA SER A 22 -21.89 3.73 -12.51
C SER A 22 -20.69 3.59 -11.56
N GLU A 23 -20.94 3.15 -10.34
CA GLU A 23 -19.88 2.85 -9.37
C GLU A 23 -18.94 1.73 -9.87
N TYR A 24 -19.48 0.64 -10.41
CA TYR A 24 -18.67 -0.43 -11.03
C TYR A 24 -17.80 0.09 -12.18
N ILE A 25 -18.30 1.04 -12.98
CA ILE A 25 -17.52 1.66 -14.07
C ILE A 25 -16.33 2.41 -13.50
N GLU A 26 -16.52 3.20 -12.45
CA GLU A 26 -15.42 3.95 -11.83
C GLU A 26 -14.40 3.03 -11.16
N LEU A 27 -14.84 1.99 -10.46
CA LEU A 27 -13.95 0.98 -9.90
C LEU A 27 -13.12 0.27 -10.97
N LEU A 28 -13.75 -0.10 -12.11
CA LEU A 28 -13.04 -0.72 -13.24
C LEU A 28 -12.04 0.24 -13.91
N ARG A 29 -12.34 1.54 -13.96
CA ARG A 29 -11.40 2.57 -14.47
C ARG A 29 -10.21 2.73 -13.55
N SER A 30 -10.44 2.83 -12.25
CA SER A 30 -9.39 2.92 -11.23
C SER A 30 -8.48 1.70 -11.28
N ASN A 31 -9.05 0.50 -11.26
CA ASN A 31 -8.32 -0.76 -11.39
C ASN A 31 -7.48 -0.80 -12.69
N GLN A 32 -8.03 -0.37 -13.82
CA GLN A 32 -7.28 -0.30 -15.08
C GLN A 32 -6.11 0.69 -15.02
N SER A 33 -6.30 1.83 -14.39
CA SER A 33 -5.25 2.85 -14.23
C SER A 33 -4.09 2.30 -13.40
N GLU A 34 -4.40 1.65 -12.27
CA GLU A 34 -3.39 1.02 -11.40
C GLU A 34 -2.65 -0.12 -12.14
N MET A 35 -3.38 -0.99 -12.83
CA MET A 35 -2.78 -2.06 -13.64
C MET A 35 -1.82 -1.53 -14.70
N ASN A 36 -2.15 -0.42 -15.36
CA ASN A 36 -1.29 0.17 -16.37
C ASN A 36 0.01 0.72 -15.76
N LYS A 37 -0.06 1.38 -14.60
CA LYS A 37 1.13 1.85 -13.86
C LYS A 37 2.04 0.67 -13.48
N LEU A 38 1.47 -0.39 -12.93
CA LEU A 38 2.24 -1.58 -12.54
C LEU A 38 2.87 -2.28 -13.74
N ARG A 39 2.16 -2.40 -14.86
CA ARG A 39 2.72 -2.98 -16.10
C ARG A 39 3.94 -2.22 -16.60
N ILE A 40 3.90 -0.89 -16.59
CA ILE A 40 5.04 -0.05 -16.98
C ILE A 40 6.23 -0.32 -16.07
N ASN A 41 6.01 -0.38 -14.75
CA ASN A 41 7.07 -0.66 -13.79
C ASN A 41 7.72 -2.03 -14.04
N ILE A 42 6.90 -3.07 -14.21
CA ILE A 42 7.33 -4.47 -14.33
C ILE A 42 8.17 -4.71 -15.60
N ILE A 43 8.02 -3.92 -16.66
CA ILE A 43 8.85 -4.03 -17.88
C ILE A 43 10.35 -3.98 -17.55
N SER A 44 10.74 -3.26 -16.51
CA SER A 44 12.15 -3.14 -16.08
C SER A 44 12.66 -4.34 -15.27
N LEU A 45 11.80 -5.27 -14.84
CA LEU A 45 12.16 -6.39 -13.96
C LEU A 45 13.23 -7.33 -14.55
N PRO A 46 13.16 -7.77 -15.84
CA PRO A 46 14.19 -8.61 -16.42
C PRO A 46 15.56 -7.94 -16.41
N ASN A 47 15.61 -6.66 -16.76
CA ASN A 47 16.83 -5.87 -16.78
C ASN A 47 17.42 -5.68 -15.37
N ALA A 48 16.57 -5.43 -14.37
CA ALA A 48 16.98 -5.32 -12.98
C ALA A 48 17.56 -6.64 -12.45
N LYS A 49 16.93 -7.79 -12.76
CA LYS A 49 17.44 -9.12 -12.41
C LYS A 49 18.79 -9.39 -13.06
N LYS A 50 18.95 -9.08 -14.36
CA LYS A 50 20.21 -9.26 -15.07
C LYS A 50 21.32 -8.39 -14.51
N ALA A 51 21.01 -7.12 -14.17
CA ALA A 51 21.96 -6.22 -13.54
C ALA A 51 22.41 -6.77 -12.17
N LEU A 52 21.47 -7.19 -11.32
CA LEU A 52 21.78 -7.81 -10.04
C LEU A 52 22.69 -9.05 -10.19
N GLU A 53 22.39 -9.92 -11.14
CA GLU A 53 23.19 -11.10 -11.39
C GLU A 53 24.62 -10.73 -11.83
N ASN A 54 24.75 -9.73 -12.69
CA ASN A 54 26.06 -9.27 -13.14
C ASN A 54 26.90 -8.71 -11.97
N GLU A 55 26.30 -7.88 -11.09
CA GLU A 55 27.02 -7.36 -9.94
C GLU A 55 27.41 -8.48 -8.95
N ARG A 56 26.52 -9.44 -8.72
CA ARG A 56 26.84 -10.64 -7.91
C ARG A 56 27.97 -11.47 -8.51
N ARG A 57 28.04 -11.61 -9.85
CA ARG A 57 29.16 -12.30 -10.52
C ARG A 57 30.49 -11.55 -10.33
N LYS A 58 30.47 -10.21 -10.43
CA LYS A 58 31.67 -9.39 -10.18
C LYS A 58 32.13 -9.56 -8.73
N LEU A 59 31.23 -9.49 -7.75
CA LEU A 59 31.55 -9.69 -6.34
C LEU A 59 32.15 -11.08 -6.11
N LYS A 60 31.52 -12.14 -6.65
CA LYS A 60 32.04 -13.51 -6.55
C LYS A 60 33.42 -13.68 -7.16
N ALA A 61 33.70 -13.03 -8.28
CA ALA A 61 35.04 -13.05 -8.88
C ALA A 61 36.08 -12.36 -7.97
N MET A 62 35.67 -11.29 -7.27
CA MET A 62 36.54 -10.64 -6.26
C MET A 62 36.69 -11.47 -4.98
N GLU A 63 35.66 -12.21 -4.56
CA GLU A 63 35.72 -13.13 -3.41
C GLU A 63 36.69 -14.29 -3.62
N GLN A 64 36.92 -14.71 -4.87
CA GLN A 64 37.91 -15.73 -5.21
C GLN A 64 39.36 -15.21 -5.18
N SER A 65 39.55 -13.90 -5.03
CA SER A 65 40.85 -13.25 -4.81
C SER A 65 41.23 -13.23 -3.32
N LYS A 66 42.52 -12.98 -3.01
CA LYS A 66 42.99 -12.82 -1.62
C LYS A 66 42.28 -11.67 -0.84
N ALA A 67 41.46 -10.86 -1.51
CA ALA A 67 40.62 -9.81 -0.93
C ALA A 67 39.28 -10.33 -0.36
N ALA A 68 38.94 -11.62 -0.47
CA ALA A 68 37.67 -12.20 -0.09
C ALA A 68 37.27 -11.91 1.38
N GLU A 69 38.26 -11.89 2.26
CA GLU A 69 38.04 -11.63 3.69
C GLU A 69 37.57 -10.20 3.95
N ILE A 70 38.16 -9.23 3.26
CA ILE A 70 37.78 -7.82 3.37
C ILE A 70 36.37 -7.59 2.80
N VAL A 71 36.03 -8.25 1.67
CA VAL A 71 34.68 -8.18 1.09
C VAL A 71 33.63 -8.71 2.06
N LYS A 72 33.88 -9.81 2.76
CA LYS A 72 32.98 -10.38 3.80
C LYS A 72 32.78 -9.40 4.95
N LEU A 73 33.86 -8.82 5.46
CA LEU A 73 33.82 -7.85 6.53
C LEU A 73 33.06 -6.58 6.10
N HIS A 74 33.31 -6.12 4.87
CA HIS A 74 32.66 -4.94 4.34
C HIS A 74 31.14 -5.15 4.14
N ASN A 75 30.73 -6.33 3.64
CA ASN A 75 29.32 -6.68 3.51
C ASN A 75 28.59 -6.69 4.86
N ALA A 76 29.30 -6.94 5.96
CA ALA A 76 28.73 -6.83 7.30
C ALA A 76 28.37 -5.37 7.67
N LEU A 77 29.12 -4.37 7.13
CA LEU A 77 28.81 -2.97 7.34
C LEU A 77 27.59 -2.46 6.56
N LEU A 78 27.27 -3.10 5.44
CA LEU A 78 26.14 -2.70 4.59
C LEU A 78 24.76 -2.93 5.23
N ARG A 79 24.68 -3.71 6.31
CA ARG A 79 23.43 -3.86 7.09
C ARG A 79 22.93 -2.56 7.73
N LYS A 80 23.78 -1.51 7.73
CA LYS A 80 23.41 -0.18 8.22
C LYS A 80 22.20 0.42 7.50
N THR A 81 22.02 0.11 6.20
CA THR A 81 20.88 0.58 5.43
C THR A 81 19.54 0.06 5.97
N LEU A 82 19.53 -1.12 6.59
CA LEU A 82 18.33 -1.71 7.20
C LEU A 82 17.78 -0.82 8.34
N ILE A 83 18.67 -0.19 9.07
CA ILE A 83 18.34 0.69 10.20
C ILE A 83 17.72 2.00 9.71
N ASP A 84 18.28 2.55 8.63
CA ASP A 84 17.71 3.75 8.02
C ASP A 84 16.30 3.49 7.46
N ASP A 85 16.09 2.33 6.86
CA ASP A 85 14.79 1.91 6.37
C ASP A 85 13.79 1.69 7.51
N LEU A 86 14.20 1.09 8.63
CA LEU A 86 13.38 0.94 9.84
C LEU A 86 13.01 2.30 10.45
N ASN A 87 13.96 3.24 10.53
CA ASN A 87 13.69 4.59 11.01
C ASN A 87 12.65 5.33 10.14
N LYS A 88 12.73 5.17 8.82
CA LYS A 88 11.73 5.73 7.89
C LYS A 88 10.36 5.11 8.13
N LEU A 89 10.29 3.79 8.30
CA LEU A 89 9.05 3.07 8.58
C LEU A 89 8.40 3.59 9.87
N VAL A 90 9.18 3.70 10.95
CA VAL A 90 8.71 4.23 12.24
C VAL A 90 8.18 5.65 12.11
N LYS A 91 8.87 6.50 11.35
CA LYS A 91 8.41 7.87 11.10
C LYS A 91 7.08 7.88 10.35
N THR A 92 6.95 7.07 9.29
CA THR A 92 5.70 6.97 8.50
C THR A 92 4.52 6.54 9.37
N TYR A 93 4.69 5.53 10.24
CA TYR A 93 3.63 5.13 11.16
C TYR A 93 3.25 6.20 12.17
N ARG A 94 4.23 6.96 12.67
CA ARG A 94 3.97 8.08 13.59
C ARG A 94 3.19 9.20 12.92
N ASP A 95 3.51 9.51 11.67
CA ASP A 95 2.81 10.54 10.89
C ASP A 95 1.35 10.12 10.61
N ILE A 96 1.10 8.86 10.28
CA ILE A 96 -0.26 8.31 10.08
C ILE A 96 -1.10 8.37 11.37
N LEU A 97 -0.50 8.03 12.51
CA LEU A 97 -1.20 8.01 13.81
C LEU A 97 -1.45 9.42 14.40
N GLY A 98 -0.72 10.42 13.92
CA GLY A 98 -0.86 11.81 14.37
C GLY A 98 -1.98 12.59 13.66
N ASP A 99 -2.58 12.05 12.61
CA ASP A 99 -3.61 12.76 11.84
C ASP A 99 -5.01 12.52 12.43
N THR A 100 -5.36 13.30 13.46
CA THR A 100 -6.69 13.31 14.11
C THR A 100 -7.64 14.38 13.56
N ASN A 101 -7.23 15.15 12.57
CA ASN A 101 -7.96 16.32 12.04
C ASN A 101 -9.37 16.01 11.53
N LEU A 102 -9.67 14.77 11.18
CA LEU A 102 -11.00 14.40 10.68
C LEU A 102 -12.09 14.53 11.75
N PHE A 103 -11.75 14.26 13.02
CA PHE A 103 -12.69 14.28 14.13
C PHE A 103 -12.96 15.70 14.65
N ASP A 104 -11.96 16.58 14.56
CA ASP A 104 -12.10 17.98 15.01
C ASP A 104 -13.13 18.75 14.17
N LYS A 105 -13.18 18.50 12.87
CA LYS A 105 -14.15 19.10 11.95
C LYS A 105 -15.61 18.75 12.27
N VAL A 106 -15.85 17.55 12.79
CA VAL A 106 -17.21 17.11 13.16
C VAL A 106 -17.62 17.63 14.53
N ALA A 107 -16.65 17.79 15.45
CA ALA A 107 -16.89 18.38 16.76
C ALA A 107 -17.25 19.88 16.68
N GLU A 108 -16.77 20.57 15.64
CA GLU A 108 -17.04 22.00 15.39
C GLU A 108 -18.41 22.29 14.74
N MET A 109 -19.18 21.26 14.36
CA MET A 109 -20.52 21.46 13.80
C MET A 109 -21.48 21.97 14.89
N SER A 110 -21.95 23.24 14.75
CA SER A 110 -22.84 23.84 15.70
C SER A 110 -24.30 23.39 15.51
N ASP A 111 -25.00 23.24 16.62
CA ASP A 111 -26.41 22.82 16.72
C ASP A 111 -27.38 23.81 16.03
N ASP A 112 -26.99 25.08 15.86
CA ASP A 112 -27.86 26.18 15.43
C ASP A 112 -28.38 26.07 14.00
N ARG A 113 -27.79 25.19 13.19
CA ARG A 113 -28.15 25.00 11.77
C ARG A 113 -29.12 23.84 11.53
N ILE A 114 -29.43 23.06 12.54
CA ILE A 114 -30.23 21.83 12.39
C ILE A 114 -31.69 22.09 12.81
N VAL A 115 -32.52 22.23 11.82
CA VAL A 115 -33.97 22.53 12.02
C VAL A 115 -34.78 21.25 12.15
N VAL A 116 -34.36 20.14 11.48
CA VAL A 116 -35.08 18.87 11.44
C VAL A 116 -34.13 17.74 11.84
N GLY A 117 -34.62 16.82 12.68
CA GLY A 117 -33.85 15.62 13.06
C GLY A 117 -32.79 15.84 14.14
N LYS A 118 -32.97 16.81 15.03
CA LYS A 118 -32.06 17.13 16.15
C LYS A 118 -31.64 15.90 16.96
N GLU A 119 -32.61 15.02 17.26
CA GLU A 119 -32.36 13.80 18.03
C GLU A 119 -31.36 12.86 17.33
N TYR A 120 -31.52 12.68 16.03
CA TYR A 120 -30.59 11.86 15.21
C TYR A 120 -29.22 12.49 15.13
N PHE A 121 -29.14 13.82 15.02
CA PHE A 121 -27.88 14.53 15.03
C PHE A 121 -27.10 14.34 16.34
N PHE A 122 -27.76 14.50 17.50
CA PHE A 122 -27.14 14.23 18.79
C PHE A 122 -26.67 12.78 18.95
N ASN A 123 -27.42 11.81 18.43
CA ASN A 123 -27.02 10.41 18.45
C ASN A 123 -25.79 10.18 17.56
N VAL A 124 -25.74 10.75 16.38
CA VAL A 124 -24.56 10.69 15.48
C VAL A 124 -23.36 11.36 16.14
N GLN A 125 -23.52 12.58 16.69
CA GLN A 125 -22.44 13.29 17.38
C GLN A 125 -21.91 12.48 18.58
N ARG A 126 -22.79 11.85 19.35
CA ARG A 126 -22.38 10.96 20.47
C ARG A 126 -21.56 9.77 20.00
N ILE A 127 -21.97 9.14 18.88
CA ILE A 127 -21.25 8.01 18.30
C ILE A 127 -19.87 8.45 17.80
N ILE A 128 -19.79 9.59 17.12
CA ILE A 128 -18.53 10.14 16.60
C ILE A 128 -17.59 10.52 17.74
N ASN A 129 -18.10 11.16 18.80
CA ASN A 129 -17.30 11.51 19.97
C ASN A 129 -16.78 10.24 20.69
N ALA A 130 -17.61 9.22 20.85
CA ALA A 130 -17.18 7.94 21.44
C ALA A 130 -16.10 7.28 20.56
N PHE A 131 -16.25 7.33 19.25
CA PHE A 131 -15.25 6.81 18.31
C PHE A 131 -13.95 7.61 18.35
N SER A 132 -14.02 8.94 18.42
CA SER A 132 -12.86 9.82 18.56
C SER A 132 -12.06 9.50 19.84
N VAL A 133 -12.74 9.33 20.99
CA VAL A 133 -12.10 8.93 22.24
C VAL A 133 -11.41 7.56 22.13
N LEU A 134 -12.09 6.60 21.48
CA LEU A 134 -11.51 5.26 21.24
C LEU A 134 -10.25 5.34 20.37
N VAL A 135 -10.30 6.07 19.26
CA VAL A 135 -9.16 6.24 18.35
C VAL A 135 -8.01 6.94 19.06
N SER A 136 -8.28 8.00 19.83
CA SER A 136 -7.25 8.73 20.57
C SER A 136 -6.58 7.86 21.64
N SER A 137 -7.36 7.04 22.37
CA SER A 137 -6.82 6.09 23.35
C SER A 137 -5.94 5.04 22.69
N LYS A 138 -6.40 4.43 21.60
CA LYS A 138 -5.63 3.40 20.88
C LYS A 138 -4.40 3.97 20.18
N SER A 139 -4.49 5.18 19.66
CA SER A 139 -3.34 5.90 19.10
C SER A 139 -2.27 6.16 20.17
N LYS A 140 -2.69 6.55 21.39
CA LYS A 140 -1.76 6.74 22.50
C LYS A 140 -1.08 5.44 22.90
N GLU A 141 -1.83 4.35 23.14
CA GLU A 141 -1.28 3.02 23.45
C GLU A 141 -0.25 2.58 22.41
N LEU A 142 -0.56 2.79 21.12
CA LEU A 142 0.33 2.41 20.03
C LEU A 142 1.58 3.30 19.97
N ASN A 143 1.44 4.60 20.22
CA ASN A 143 2.57 5.52 20.30
C ASN A 143 3.52 5.18 21.46
N ASP A 144 2.97 4.80 22.62
CA ASP A 144 3.76 4.39 23.78
C ASP A 144 4.53 3.09 23.47
N ALA A 145 3.87 2.08 22.87
CA ALA A 145 4.52 0.85 22.43
C ALA A 145 5.60 1.10 21.36
N LEU A 146 5.35 2.02 20.43
CA LEU A 146 6.33 2.45 19.42
C LEU A 146 7.54 3.13 20.06
N ALA A 147 7.33 3.98 21.06
CA ALA A 147 8.41 4.66 21.79
C ALA A 147 9.31 3.66 22.51
N GLU A 148 8.71 2.64 23.16
CA GLU A 148 9.44 1.53 23.78
C GLU A 148 10.31 0.79 22.75
N LYS A 149 9.74 0.39 21.62
CA LYS A 149 10.48 -0.32 20.56
C LYS A 149 11.55 0.53 19.89
N ILE A 150 11.35 1.83 19.77
CA ILE A 150 12.38 2.76 19.32
C ILE A 150 13.54 2.82 20.31
N SER A 151 13.25 2.78 21.62
CA SER A 151 14.29 2.76 22.65
C SER A 151 15.10 1.46 22.59
N GLU A 152 14.44 0.31 22.46
CA GLU A 152 15.12 -0.97 22.24
C GLU A 152 16.00 -0.95 20.98
N LEU A 153 15.46 -0.43 19.86
CA LEU A 153 16.22 -0.26 18.61
C LEU A 153 17.45 0.62 18.79
N LYS A 154 17.34 1.74 19.49
CA LYS A 154 18.50 2.61 19.77
C LYS A 154 19.57 1.89 20.56
N THR A 155 19.21 1.10 21.55
CA THR A 155 20.16 0.28 22.32
C THR A 155 20.88 -0.71 21.41
N GLN A 156 20.15 -1.42 20.56
CA GLN A 156 20.78 -2.35 19.59
C GLN A 156 21.67 -1.63 18.58
N LEU A 157 21.32 -0.40 18.21
CA LEU A 157 22.13 0.45 17.33
C LEU A 157 23.46 0.83 17.96
N GLU A 158 23.49 1.18 19.23
CA GLU A 158 24.74 1.51 19.93
C GLU A 158 25.65 0.27 20.04
N LEU A 159 25.08 -0.90 20.36
CA LEU A 159 25.84 -2.17 20.35
C LEU A 159 26.38 -2.48 18.95
N TRP A 160 25.59 -2.22 17.91
CA TRP A 160 26.02 -2.39 16.52
C TRP A 160 27.16 -1.45 16.15
N LYS A 161 27.09 -0.15 16.51
CA LYS A 161 28.18 0.81 16.24
C LYS A 161 29.51 0.37 16.86
N ALA A 162 29.47 -0.19 18.06
CA ALA A 162 30.67 -0.75 18.69
C ALA A 162 31.25 -1.88 17.84
N LYS A 163 30.37 -2.78 17.34
CA LYS A 163 30.78 -3.90 16.45
C LYS A 163 31.24 -3.43 15.07
N GLU A 164 30.63 -2.38 14.53
CA GLU A 164 31.09 -1.73 13.28
C GLU A 164 32.51 -1.19 13.42
N SER A 165 32.82 -0.55 14.56
CA SER A 165 34.16 -0.02 14.83
C SER A 165 35.22 -1.12 14.89
N GLU A 166 34.88 -2.27 15.54
CA GLU A 166 35.74 -3.44 15.57
C GLU A 166 36.00 -4.01 14.16
N ILE A 167 34.92 -4.15 13.36
CA ILE A 167 35.02 -4.65 11.97
C ILE A 167 35.82 -3.68 11.10
N GLN A 168 35.62 -2.37 11.27
CA GLN A 168 36.38 -1.36 10.53
C GLN A 168 37.88 -1.45 10.85
N GLY A 169 38.22 -1.66 12.12
CA GLY A 169 39.63 -1.90 12.50
C GLY A 169 40.23 -3.11 11.79
N GLN A 170 39.50 -4.25 11.78
CA GLN A 170 39.94 -5.45 11.06
C GLN A 170 40.12 -5.22 9.55
N ILE A 171 39.23 -4.40 8.93
CA ILE A 171 39.34 -4.01 7.52
C ILE A 171 40.62 -3.24 7.27
N ASP A 172 40.90 -2.26 8.14
CA ASP A 172 42.09 -1.39 7.99
C ASP A 172 43.37 -2.17 8.19
N ASP A 173 43.43 -3.11 9.15
CA ASP A 173 44.56 -4.00 9.34
C ASP A 173 44.81 -4.90 8.12
N LYS A 174 43.79 -5.53 7.60
CA LYS A 174 43.87 -6.38 6.38
C LYS A 174 44.28 -5.59 5.14
N LYS A 175 43.79 -4.37 5.03
CA LYS A 175 44.20 -3.44 3.94
C LYS A 175 45.67 -3.13 4.00
N GLN A 176 46.23 -2.88 5.20
CA GLN A 176 47.64 -2.66 5.40
C GLN A 176 48.48 -3.88 5.02
N GLU A 177 48.05 -5.10 5.42
CA GLU A 177 48.69 -6.36 5.02
C GLU A 177 48.76 -6.51 3.49
N LEU A 178 47.66 -6.23 2.77
CA LEU A 178 47.64 -6.33 1.30
C LEU A 178 48.53 -5.32 0.61
N ILE A 179 48.59 -4.07 1.14
CA ILE A 179 49.51 -3.05 0.63
C ILE A 179 50.94 -3.48 0.80
N GLN A 180 51.30 -4.04 1.96
CA GLN A 180 52.67 -4.55 2.20
C GLN A 180 53.04 -5.72 1.29
N GLN A 181 52.05 -6.51 0.87
CA GLN A 181 52.22 -7.60 -0.09
C GLN A 181 52.25 -7.15 -1.56
N GLY A 182 52.11 -5.83 -1.83
CA GLY A 182 52.08 -5.28 -3.19
C GLY A 182 50.84 -5.65 -4.01
N ILE A 183 49.74 -6.05 -3.36
CA ILE A 183 48.48 -6.43 -4.02
C ILE A 183 47.62 -5.18 -4.20
N PRO A 184 47.30 -4.75 -5.44
CA PRO A 184 46.44 -3.62 -5.68
C PRO A 184 45.02 -3.95 -5.21
N PHE A 185 44.55 -3.17 -4.23
CA PHE A 185 43.26 -3.35 -3.62
C PHE A 185 42.40 -2.10 -3.73
N ASP A 186 41.31 -2.14 -4.46
CA ASP A 186 40.38 -1.01 -4.65
C ASP A 186 39.11 -1.21 -3.82
N LEU A 187 39.15 -0.78 -2.58
CA LEU A 187 38.02 -0.79 -1.65
C LEU A 187 36.82 0.00 -2.20
N GLY A 188 37.10 1.08 -2.97
CA GLY A 188 36.05 1.90 -3.56
C GLY A 188 35.16 1.11 -4.52
N LYS A 189 35.78 0.28 -5.37
CA LYS A 189 35.04 -0.59 -6.29
C LYS A 189 34.21 -1.64 -5.58
N ILE A 190 34.76 -2.26 -4.53
CA ILE A 190 34.03 -3.29 -3.76
C ILE A 190 32.82 -2.66 -3.08
N ASN A 191 33.00 -1.48 -2.48
CA ASN A 191 31.92 -0.75 -1.85
C ASN A 191 30.81 -0.39 -2.85
N GLN A 192 31.20 0.05 -4.04
CA GLN A 192 30.24 0.41 -5.08
C GLN A 192 29.46 -0.82 -5.54
N ILE A 193 30.14 -1.95 -5.84
CA ILE A 193 29.49 -3.20 -6.27
C ILE A 193 28.50 -3.68 -5.18
N SER A 194 28.92 -3.66 -3.93
CA SER A 194 28.07 -4.11 -2.83
C SER A 194 26.85 -3.22 -2.63
N LYS A 195 27.03 -1.90 -2.79
CA LYS A 195 25.92 -0.94 -2.77
C LYS A 195 24.96 -1.16 -3.94
N ASP A 196 25.50 -1.34 -5.14
CA ASP A 196 24.73 -1.60 -6.35
C ASP A 196 23.91 -2.90 -6.22
N ILE A 197 24.47 -3.95 -5.60
CA ILE A 197 23.75 -5.19 -5.30
C ILE A 197 22.54 -4.92 -4.42
N ILE A 198 22.69 -4.19 -3.32
CA ILE A 198 21.60 -3.85 -2.40
C ILE A 198 20.52 -3.04 -3.12
N ASP A 199 20.91 -2.07 -3.91
CA ASP A 199 19.97 -1.22 -4.63
C ASP A 199 19.19 -2.02 -5.69
N TYR A 200 19.86 -2.93 -6.40
CA TYR A 200 19.19 -3.85 -7.32
C TYR A 200 18.31 -4.88 -6.62
N GLU A 201 18.70 -5.40 -5.46
CA GLU A 201 17.86 -6.30 -4.65
C GLU A 201 16.56 -5.62 -4.23
N LYS A 202 16.66 -4.40 -3.69
CA LYS A 202 15.48 -3.58 -3.34
C LYS A 202 14.59 -3.32 -4.55
N LYS A 203 15.20 -2.97 -5.69
CA LYS A 203 14.47 -2.73 -6.93
C LYS A 203 13.76 -3.98 -7.43
N VAL A 204 14.44 -5.13 -7.43
CA VAL A 204 13.87 -6.42 -7.86
C VAL A 204 12.73 -6.83 -6.92
N ALA A 205 12.90 -6.71 -5.61
CA ALA A 205 11.87 -7.01 -4.63
C ALA A 205 10.61 -6.17 -4.87
N LYS A 206 10.77 -4.85 -5.01
CA LYS A 206 9.64 -3.95 -5.33
C LYS A 206 8.92 -4.33 -6.61
N LEU A 207 9.65 -4.62 -7.69
CA LEU A 207 9.05 -4.99 -8.97
C LEU A 207 8.36 -6.36 -8.92
N GLN A 208 8.83 -7.28 -8.07
CA GLN A 208 8.16 -8.55 -7.82
C GLN A 208 6.86 -8.37 -7.04
N ASP A 209 6.82 -7.44 -6.09
CA ASP A 209 5.60 -7.10 -5.37
C ASP A 209 4.60 -6.38 -6.29
N ASP A 210 5.07 -5.48 -7.16
CA ASP A 210 4.25 -4.90 -8.23
C ASP A 210 3.64 -6.00 -9.12
N GLN A 211 4.39 -7.05 -9.42
CA GLN A 211 3.91 -8.20 -10.20
C GLN A 211 2.82 -8.99 -9.47
N LYS A 212 2.99 -9.24 -8.16
CA LYS A 212 1.96 -9.90 -7.35
C LYS A 212 0.69 -9.05 -7.29
N ARG A 213 0.83 -7.73 -7.03
CA ARG A 213 -0.30 -6.81 -7.00
C ARG A 213 -1.04 -6.75 -8.33
N LEU A 214 -0.33 -6.83 -9.47
CA LEU A 214 -0.96 -6.91 -10.79
C LEU A 214 -1.83 -8.17 -10.94
N VAL A 215 -1.40 -9.32 -10.41
CA VAL A 215 -2.19 -10.55 -10.43
C VAL A 215 -3.46 -10.42 -9.57
N GLU A 216 -3.35 -9.76 -8.41
CA GLU A 216 -4.50 -9.48 -7.54
C GLU A 216 -5.50 -8.57 -8.24
N LEU A 217 -5.04 -7.48 -8.84
CA LEU A 217 -5.87 -6.55 -9.60
C LEU A 217 -6.59 -7.22 -10.78
N LEU A 218 -5.96 -8.20 -11.42
CA LEU A 218 -6.61 -8.99 -12.48
C LEU A 218 -7.77 -9.83 -11.94
N LYS A 219 -7.63 -10.41 -10.74
CA LYS A 219 -8.72 -11.14 -10.08
C LYS A 219 -9.85 -10.19 -9.65
N GLU A 220 -9.49 -9.11 -8.97
CA GLU A 220 -10.45 -8.06 -8.57
C GLU A 220 -11.24 -7.54 -9.79
N ARG A 221 -10.56 -7.32 -10.91
CA ARG A 221 -11.21 -6.90 -12.16
C ARG A 221 -12.21 -7.93 -12.68
N GLN A 222 -11.86 -9.20 -12.61
CA GLN A 222 -12.74 -10.27 -13.05
C GLN A 222 -14.01 -10.33 -12.17
N GLU A 223 -13.86 -10.19 -10.86
CA GLU A 223 -14.96 -10.13 -9.91
C GLU A 223 -15.87 -8.92 -10.18
N LEU A 224 -15.28 -7.73 -10.32
CA LEU A 224 -16.02 -6.51 -10.66
C LEU A 224 -16.82 -6.64 -11.98
N ILE A 225 -16.23 -7.27 -13.00
CA ILE A 225 -16.93 -7.51 -14.27
C ILE A 225 -18.11 -8.46 -14.06
N GLN A 226 -17.96 -9.52 -13.27
CA GLN A 226 -19.03 -10.47 -12.98
C GLN A 226 -20.17 -9.81 -12.22
N GLU A 227 -19.86 -9.04 -11.18
CA GLU A 227 -20.87 -8.33 -10.38
C GLU A 227 -21.59 -7.28 -11.22
N ARG A 228 -20.87 -6.52 -12.04
CA ARG A 228 -21.49 -5.58 -12.97
C ARG A 228 -22.41 -6.29 -13.98
N GLN A 229 -22.02 -7.46 -14.47
CA GLN A 229 -22.88 -8.23 -15.39
C GLN A 229 -24.17 -8.71 -14.69
N LYS A 230 -24.10 -9.14 -13.43
CA LYS A 230 -25.27 -9.48 -12.63
C LYS A 230 -26.20 -8.28 -12.46
N ASN A 231 -25.62 -7.13 -12.08
CA ASN A 231 -26.36 -5.87 -11.94
C ASN A 231 -27.07 -5.47 -13.24
N LYS A 232 -26.38 -5.53 -14.39
CA LYS A 232 -26.97 -5.24 -15.70
C LYS A 232 -28.12 -6.19 -16.07
N ARG A 233 -27.99 -7.48 -15.75
CA ARG A 233 -29.08 -8.43 -15.98
C ARG A 233 -30.30 -8.07 -15.13
N GLU A 234 -30.07 -7.63 -13.89
CA GLU A 234 -31.15 -7.22 -13.00
C GLU A 234 -31.83 -5.93 -13.49
N ILE A 235 -31.06 -4.93 -13.93
CA ILE A 235 -31.58 -3.73 -14.58
C ILE A 235 -32.47 -4.13 -15.79
N THR A 236 -31.97 -4.98 -16.67
CA THR A 236 -32.71 -5.44 -17.85
C THR A 236 -34.00 -6.16 -17.45
N ARG A 237 -33.93 -7.03 -16.46
CA ARG A 237 -35.14 -7.76 -15.93
C ARG A 237 -36.18 -6.79 -15.41
N LYS A 238 -35.78 -5.78 -14.64
CA LYS A 238 -36.68 -4.74 -14.11
C LYS A 238 -37.31 -3.90 -15.23
N HIS A 239 -36.54 -3.50 -16.23
CA HIS A 239 -37.06 -2.78 -17.40
C HIS A 239 -38.11 -3.61 -18.16
N LEU A 240 -37.84 -4.91 -18.41
CA LEU A 240 -38.78 -5.79 -19.08
C LEU A 240 -40.06 -6.00 -18.28
N ALA A 241 -39.93 -6.21 -16.97
CA ALA A 241 -41.10 -6.35 -16.09
C ALA A 241 -41.96 -5.08 -16.06
N PHE A 242 -41.29 -3.91 -16.07
CA PHE A 242 -41.96 -2.61 -16.13
C PHE A 242 -42.69 -2.41 -17.47
N ALA A 243 -42.02 -2.67 -18.59
CA ALA A 243 -42.62 -2.57 -19.91
C ALA A 243 -43.85 -3.51 -20.07
N LYS A 244 -43.73 -4.73 -19.54
CA LYS A 244 -44.87 -5.70 -19.53
C LYS A 244 -46.04 -5.14 -18.76
N LYS A 245 -45.83 -4.60 -17.57
CA LYS A 245 -46.87 -4.04 -16.70
C LYS A 245 -47.56 -2.82 -17.35
N ILE A 246 -46.80 -1.96 -18.03
CA ILE A 246 -47.37 -0.82 -18.81
C ILE A 246 -48.25 -1.37 -19.94
N ASN A 247 -47.78 -2.36 -20.72
CA ASN A 247 -48.54 -2.91 -21.83
C ASN A 247 -49.83 -3.61 -21.35
N GLU A 248 -49.80 -4.31 -20.22
CA GLU A 248 -51.00 -4.90 -19.61
C GLU A 248 -51.99 -3.83 -19.20
N ASN A 249 -51.56 -2.75 -18.53
CA ASN A 249 -52.43 -1.65 -18.13
C ASN A 249 -53.01 -0.89 -19.34
N LEU A 250 -52.24 -0.69 -20.41
CA LEU A 250 -52.75 -0.06 -21.63
C LEU A 250 -53.79 -0.90 -22.35
N LYS A 251 -53.65 -2.22 -22.37
CA LYS A 251 -54.68 -3.13 -22.96
C LYS A 251 -56.00 -3.07 -22.18
N THR A 252 -55.96 -3.07 -20.85
CA THR A 252 -57.16 -2.97 -20.01
C THR A 252 -57.83 -1.58 -20.11
N SER A 253 -57.10 -0.53 -20.48
CA SER A 253 -57.66 0.84 -20.66
C SER A 253 -58.22 1.11 -22.05
N VAL A 254 -58.00 0.20 -23.02
CA VAL A 254 -58.51 0.36 -24.42
C VAL A 254 -59.78 -0.50 -24.62
N ASP A 255 -60.01 -1.47 -23.74
CA ASP A 255 -61.20 -2.35 -23.80
C ASP A 255 -62.38 -1.82 -22.97
N ASP A 256 -62.24 -0.67 -22.23
CA ASP A 256 -63.29 0.11 -21.58
C ASP A 256 -63.61 1.38 -22.40
#